data_db43801fb979011214f4237d34af3c30
#
_entry.id   db43801fb979011214f4237d34af3c30
#
_cell.length_a   1.000
_cell.length_b   1.000
_cell.length_c   1.000
_cell.angle_alpha   90.00
_cell.angle_beta   90.00
_cell.angle_gamma   90.00
#
_symmetry.space_group_name_H-M   'P 1'
#
loop_
_entity.id
_entity.type
_entity.pdbx_description
1 polymer ?
#
loop_
_entity_poly.entity_id
_entity_poly.type
_entity_poly.pdbx_seq_one_letter_code
_entity_poly.pdbx_strand_id
1 'polypeptide(L)'
;MKKERNTLIRWFCWWGWDPDKVEAWLEAMAAEGWRLVKADRLLLRFHFRRDEPKKVRICTDYPGNVTPEYRTLFEDAGWELVGEGMGWYIWRTEYSGAERPEIFNGVDELIERSQRLLLLFVTVLLGQLPFWILNANRRLIEFTTTASKVFLVFYVVLILVIVFAAVATSSQIVRLKARKR
;
A
#
# COMPACT_ATOMS: atom_id res chain seq x y z
N MET A 1 -4.35 -37.91 12.51
CA MET A 1 -3.31 -36.84 12.53
C MET A 1 -3.74 -35.76 11.53
N LYS A 2 -4.15 -34.59 11.98
CA LYS A 2 -4.49 -33.45 11.13
C LYS A 2 -3.18 -32.86 10.61
N LYS A 3 -2.92 -32.98 9.28
CA LYS A 3 -1.73 -32.39 8.66
C LYS A 3 -1.76 -30.89 8.90
N GLU A 4 -0.94 -30.38 9.82
CA GLU A 4 -0.81 -28.96 10.07
C GLU A 4 -0.43 -28.28 8.75
N ARG A 5 -1.24 -27.33 8.32
CA ARG A 5 -0.94 -26.57 7.11
C ARG A 5 0.20 -25.60 7.44
N ASN A 6 1.40 -25.95 7.04
CA ASN A 6 2.60 -25.12 7.27
C ASN A 6 2.62 -23.85 6.40
N THR A 7 1.63 -23.66 5.53
CA THR A 7 1.51 -22.50 4.64
C THR A 7 0.10 -21.93 4.68
N LEU A 8 0.00 -20.61 4.65
CA LEU A 8 -1.25 -19.86 4.66
C LEU A 8 -1.20 -18.78 3.59
N ILE A 9 -2.27 -18.61 2.84
CA ILE A 9 -2.44 -17.50 1.90
C ILE A 9 -3.57 -16.64 2.41
N ARG A 10 -3.34 -15.33 2.48
CA ARG A 10 -4.33 -14.33 2.86
C ARG A 10 -4.38 -13.19 1.85
N TRP A 11 -5.57 -12.66 1.66
CA TRP A 11 -5.82 -11.47 0.87
C TRP A 11 -6.02 -10.28 1.79
N PHE A 12 -5.40 -9.16 1.45
CA PHE A 12 -5.56 -7.91 2.18
C PHE A 12 -5.55 -6.75 1.18
N CYS A 13 -6.70 -6.12 0.98
CA CYS A 13 -6.84 -4.98 0.06
C CYS A 13 -6.53 -3.69 0.80
N TRP A 14 -5.37 -3.12 0.60
CA TRP A 14 -4.93 -1.87 1.24
C TRP A 14 -4.64 -0.72 0.25
N TRP A 15 -4.27 -1.03 -0.98
CA TRP A 15 -4.06 -0.11 -2.12
C TRP A 15 -3.21 1.12 -1.82
N GLY A 16 -2.38 1.09 -0.77
CA GLY A 16 -1.45 2.16 -0.37
C GLY A 16 -2.07 3.36 0.35
N TRP A 17 -3.39 3.42 0.54
CA TRP A 17 -4.01 4.56 1.26
C TRP A 17 -3.99 4.44 2.78
N ASP A 18 -3.73 3.26 3.34
CA ASP A 18 -3.65 3.03 4.78
C ASP A 18 -2.53 2.05 5.12
N PRO A 19 -1.27 2.48 4.98
CA PRO A 19 -0.11 1.63 5.24
C PRO A 19 -0.06 1.14 6.70
N ASP A 20 -0.50 1.95 7.66
CA ASP A 20 -0.48 1.60 9.08
C ASP A 20 -1.32 0.34 9.36
N LYS A 21 -2.42 0.14 8.62
CA LYS A 21 -3.27 -1.05 8.79
C LYS A 21 -2.61 -2.32 8.27
N VAL A 22 -1.94 -2.27 7.11
CA VAL A 22 -1.25 -3.46 6.61
C VAL A 22 -0.06 -3.81 7.48
N GLU A 23 0.67 -2.81 7.99
CA GLU A 23 1.76 -3.01 8.93
C GLU A 23 1.28 -3.70 10.20
N ALA A 24 0.26 -3.14 10.87
CA ALA A 24 -0.32 -3.71 12.08
C ALA A 24 -0.86 -5.14 11.87
N TRP A 25 -1.50 -5.39 10.71
CA TRP A 25 -2.00 -6.72 10.38
C TRP A 25 -0.86 -7.73 10.18
N LEU A 26 0.21 -7.37 9.47
CA LEU A 26 1.38 -8.24 9.26
C LEU A 26 2.12 -8.52 10.57
N GLU A 27 2.22 -7.53 11.47
CA GLU A 27 2.79 -7.67 12.81
C GLU A 27 1.94 -8.64 13.68
N ALA A 28 0.61 -8.52 13.62
CA ALA A 28 -0.29 -9.44 14.30
C ALA A 28 -0.15 -10.88 13.79
N MET A 29 -0.04 -11.07 12.47
CA MET A 29 0.21 -12.39 11.87
C MET A 29 1.52 -13.01 12.37
N ALA A 30 2.58 -12.21 12.49
CA ALA A 30 3.86 -12.68 13.01
C ALA A 30 3.78 -13.05 14.50
N ALA A 31 3.03 -12.28 15.31
CA ALA A 31 2.77 -12.59 16.71
C ALA A 31 1.95 -13.88 16.89
N GLU A 32 1.12 -14.25 15.91
CA GLU A 32 0.41 -15.53 15.86
C GLU A 32 1.27 -16.70 15.33
N GLY A 33 2.53 -16.46 14.98
CA GLY A 33 3.44 -17.45 14.41
C GLY A 33 3.25 -17.69 12.91
N TRP A 34 2.88 -16.66 12.16
CA TRP A 34 2.80 -16.67 10.71
C TRP A 34 3.82 -15.71 10.11
N ARG A 35 4.95 -16.25 9.68
CA ARG A 35 6.00 -15.46 9.01
C ARG A 35 5.61 -15.17 7.57
N LEU A 36 5.61 -13.90 7.16
CA LEU A 36 5.48 -13.49 5.78
C LEU A 36 6.69 -13.98 4.97
N VAL A 37 6.43 -14.72 3.90
CA VAL A 37 7.47 -15.25 2.99
C VAL A 37 7.49 -14.47 1.68
N LYS A 38 6.31 -14.08 1.19
CA LYS A 38 6.18 -13.42 -0.11
C LYS A 38 4.86 -12.65 -0.19
N ALA A 39 4.90 -11.47 -0.80
CA ALA A 39 3.72 -10.78 -1.31
C ALA A 39 3.69 -10.86 -2.85
N ASP A 40 2.52 -10.79 -3.47
CA ASP A 40 2.43 -10.69 -4.92
C ASP A 40 2.78 -9.26 -5.41
N ARG A 41 2.95 -9.09 -6.73
CA ARG A 41 3.32 -7.78 -7.32
C ARG A 41 2.29 -6.67 -7.07
N LEU A 42 1.02 -7.03 -6.83
CA LEU A 42 -0.04 -6.09 -6.51
C LEU A 42 -0.15 -5.82 -5.00
N LEU A 43 0.63 -6.53 -4.18
CA LEU A 43 0.59 -6.49 -2.72
C LEU A 43 -0.82 -6.70 -2.15
N LEU A 44 -1.58 -7.60 -2.80
CA LEU A 44 -2.93 -7.97 -2.37
C LEU A 44 -2.98 -9.37 -1.76
N ARG A 45 -2.10 -10.27 -2.22
CA ARG A 45 -2.04 -11.65 -1.78
C ARG A 45 -0.72 -11.92 -1.08
N PHE A 46 -0.83 -12.33 0.19
CA PHE A 46 0.29 -12.54 1.10
C PHE A 46 0.43 -14.03 1.42
N HIS A 47 1.64 -14.56 1.28
CA HIS A 47 1.98 -15.95 1.54
C HIS A 47 2.75 -16.04 2.86
N PHE A 48 2.23 -16.83 3.78
CA PHE A 48 2.82 -17.05 5.09
C PHE A 48 3.28 -18.49 5.25
N ARG A 49 4.29 -18.68 6.08
CA ARG A 49 4.74 -19.99 6.57
C ARG A 49 4.60 -20.02 8.08
N ARG A 50 4.25 -21.20 8.62
CA ARG A 50 4.24 -21.41 10.06
C ARG A 50 5.65 -21.25 10.60
N ASP A 51 5.81 -20.48 11.65
CA ASP A 51 7.05 -20.18 12.37
C ASP A 51 6.71 -20.01 13.86
N GLU A 52 7.73 -19.79 14.68
CA GLU A 52 7.53 -19.39 16.07
C GLU A 52 6.94 -17.97 16.13
N PRO A 53 6.04 -17.71 17.12
CA PRO A 53 5.57 -16.35 17.36
C PRO A 53 6.74 -15.39 17.63
N LYS A 54 6.82 -14.33 16.83
CA LYS A 54 7.91 -13.35 16.93
C LYS A 54 7.35 -11.95 17.00
N LYS A 55 8.04 -11.11 17.75
CA LYS A 55 7.80 -9.67 17.78
C LYS A 55 8.59 -9.05 16.65
N VAL A 56 7.88 -8.60 15.63
CA VAL A 56 8.46 -7.96 14.45
C VAL A 56 7.93 -6.54 14.29
N ARG A 57 8.73 -5.69 13.70
CA ARG A 57 8.29 -4.42 13.15
C ARG A 57 8.20 -4.53 11.64
N ILE A 58 7.05 -4.19 11.10
CA ILE A 58 6.83 -4.07 9.66
C ILE A 58 6.73 -2.58 9.33
N CYS A 59 7.43 -2.18 8.28
CA CYS A 59 7.35 -0.82 7.77
C CYS A 59 7.15 -0.86 6.25
N THR A 60 6.21 -0.08 5.76
CA THR A 60 5.96 0.08 4.33
C THR A 60 6.51 1.42 3.86
N ASP A 61 7.17 1.43 2.72
CA ASP A 61 7.69 2.65 2.11
C ASP A 61 7.28 2.77 0.64
N TYR A 62 7.12 4.01 0.18
CA TYR A 62 6.89 4.37 -1.22
C TYR A 62 7.94 5.41 -1.64
N PRO A 63 9.16 4.98 -1.94
CA PRO A 63 10.25 5.88 -2.30
C PRO A 63 9.99 6.59 -3.63
N GLY A 64 10.40 7.86 -3.72
CA GLY A 64 10.28 8.62 -4.98
C GLY A 64 11.31 8.20 -6.02
N ASN A 65 12.47 7.73 -5.57
CA ASN A 65 13.54 7.19 -6.40
C ASN A 65 14.20 6.02 -5.68
N VAL A 66 14.35 4.91 -6.37
CA VAL A 66 14.99 3.70 -5.84
C VAL A 66 16.38 3.59 -6.42
N THR A 67 17.37 3.91 -5.60
CA THR A 67 18.78 3.74 -5.94
C THR A 67 19.31 2.43 -5.34
N PRO A 68 20.43 1.89 -5.81
CA PRO A 68 21.08 0.73 -5.17
C PRO A 68 21.34 0.97 -3.69
N GLU A 69 21.75 2.19 -3.33
CA GLU A 69 22.06 2.60 -1.95
C GLU A 69 20.81 2.58 -1.05
N TYR A 70 19.62 2.79 -1.61
CA TYR A 70 18.36 2.71 -0.86
C TYR A 70 18.19 1.35 -0.18
N ARG A 71 18.41 0.25 -0.90
CA ARG A 71 18.29 -1.10 -0.31
C ARG A 71 19.38 -1.37 0.71
N THR A 72 20.62 -1.04 0.39
CA THR A 72 21.76 -1.22 1.27
C THR A 72 21.56 -0.49 2.60
N LEU A 73 21.02 0.73 2.57
CA LEU A 73 20.75 1.52 3.77
C LEU A 73 19.83 0.78 4.75
N PHE A 74 18.76 0.15 4.24
CA PHE A 74 17.83 -0.60 5.09
C PHE A 74 18.42 -1.91 5.57
N GLU A 75 19.13 -2.63 4.70
CA GLU A 75 19.78 -3.90 5.03
C GLU A 75 20.89 -3.70 6.08
N ASP A 76 21.70 -2.66 5.96
CA ASP A 76 22.74 -2.28 6.94
C ASP A 76 22.12 -1.87 8.29
N ALA A 77 20.92 -1.32 8.29
CA ALA A 77 20.16 -1.00 9.50
C ALA A 77 19.42 -2.23 10.09
N GLY A 78 19.62 -3.43 9.54
CA GLY A 78 19.02 -4.67 10.04
C GLY A 78 17.58 -4.92 9.59
N TRP A 79 17.14 -4.28 8.49
CA TRP A 79 15.84 -4.53 7.90
C TRP A 79 15.92 -5.53 6.75
N GLU A 80 14.97 -6.43 6.65
CA GLU A 80 14.82 -7.41 5.58
C GLU A 80 13.69 -7.00 4.64
N LEU A 81 13.94 -6.99 3.33
CA LEU A 81 12.89 -6.77 2.33
C LEU A 81 12.06 -8.04 2.18
N VAL A 82 10.77 -7.98 2.54
CA VAL A 82 9.84 -9.12 2.50
C VAL A 82 8.77 -9.02 1.43
N GLY A 83 8.66 -7.88 0.77
CA GLY A 83 7.74 -7.68 -0.33
C GLY A 83 8.01 -6.39 -1.08
N GLU A 84 7.80 -6.43 -2.40
CA GLU A 84 7.85 -5.25 -3.27
C GLU A 84 6.78 -5.34 -4.36
N GLY A 85 6.19 -4.22 -4.72
CA GLY A 85 5.22 -4.15 -5.81
C GLY A 85 4.56 -2.78 -5.93
N MET A 86 4.21 -2.39 -7.14
CA MET A 86 3.57 -1.11 -7.46
C MET A 86 4.26 0.13 -6.86
N GLY A 87 5.59 0.08 -6.74
CA GLY A 87 6.39 1.16 -6.13
C GLY A 87 6.44 1.14 -4.61
N TRP A 88 5.77 0.19 -3.96
CA TRP A 88 5.83 -0.03 -2.52
C TRP A 88 6.85 -1.07 -2.14
N TYR A 89 7.48 -0.88 -0.99
CA TYR A 89 8.43 -1.78 -0.34
C TYR A 89 7.92 -2.12 1.05
N ILE A 90 8.02 -3.41 1.42
CA ILE A 90 7.64 -3.90 2.75
C ILE A 90 8.89 -4.40 3.43
N TRP A 91 9.32 -3.72 4.47
CA TRP A 91 10.49 -4.01 5.26
C TRP A 91 10.10 -4.65 6.58
N ARG A 92 10.92 -5.57 7.06
CA ARG A 92 10.74 -6.27 8.33
C ARG A 92 12.02 -6.25 9.14
N THR A 93 11.91 -6.05 10.46
CA THR A 93 12.97 -6.33 11.42
C THR A 93 12.40 -7.03 12.65
N GLU A 94 13.17 -7.94 13.25
CA GLU A 94 12.81 -8.58 14.51
C GLU A 94 13.38 -7.76 15.67
N TYR A 95 12.64 -7.63 16.76
CA TYR A 95 13.12 -6.93 17.94
C TYR A 95 12.61 -7.56 19.23
N SER A 96 13.44 -7.48 20.28
CA SER A 96 13.14 -8.08 21.60
C SER A 96 12.96 -7.05 22.72
N GLY A 97 13.32 -5.78 22.45
CA GLY A 97 13.25 -4.70 23.42
C GLY A 97 11.85 -4.10 23.62
N ALA A 98 11.75 -3.14 24.52
CA ALA A 98 10.57 -2.30 24.70
C ALA A 98 10.46 -1.22 23.62
N GLU A 99 11.58 -0.79 23.07
CA GLU A 99 11.63 0.22 22.01
C GLU A 99 11.32 -0.40 20.66
N ARG A 100 10.31 0.16 19.98
CA ARG A 100 9.87 -0.26 18.65
C ARG A 100 10.77 0.39 17.61
N PRO A 101 11.48 -0.38 16.76
CA PRO A 101 12.28 0.18 15.68
C PRO A 101 11.42 0.97 14.71
N GLU A 102 11.91 2.12 14.26
CA GLU A 102 11.25 2.92 13.23
C GLU A 102 12.26 3.25 12.12
N ILE A 103 11.83 3.12 10.86
CA ILE A 103 12.63 3.49 9.70
C ILE A 103 12.65 5.01 9.54
N PHE A 104 11.49 5.63 9.77
CA PHE A 104 11.31 7.07 9.58
C PHE A 104 11.52 7.80 10.90
N ASN A 105 12.59 8.57 10.98
CA ASN A 105 12.94 9.35 12.18
C ASN A 105 12.05 10.58 12.37
N GLY A 106 11.07 10.82 11.50
CA GLY A 106 10.24 12.02 11.59
C GLY A 106 8.87 11.93 10.91
N VAL A 107 7.92 12.68 11.47
CA VAL A 107 6.58 12.84 10.89
C VAL A 107 6.65 13.48 9.48
N ASP A 108 7.70 14.24 9.19
CA ASP A 108 7.89 14.93 7.92
C ASP A 108 8.05 13.95 6.74
N GLU A 109 8.81 12.87 6.92
CA GLU A 109 8.99 11.83 5.89
C GLU A 109 7.68 11.09 5.59
N LEU A 110 6.87 10.83 6.62
CA LEU A 110 5.54 10.23 6.45
C LEU A 110 4.59 11.18 5.71
N ILE A 111 4.67 12.48 5.98
CA ILE A 111 3.91 13.50 5.26
C ILE A 111 4.33 13.54 3.79
N GLU A 112 5.63 13.55 3.51
CA GLU A 112 6.15 13.60 2.15
C GLU A 112 5.73 12.37 1.33
N ARG A 113 5.81 11.17 1.91
CA ARG A 113 5.30 9.94 1.31
C ARG A 113 3.82 10.08 0.94
N SER A 114 3.01 10.54 1.88
CA SER A 114 1.57 10.71 1.66
C SER A 114 1.26 11.79 0.61
N GLN A 115 2.07 12.85 0.53
CA GLN A 115 1.93 13.89 -0.51
C GLN A 115 2.25 13.35 -1.91
N ARG A 116 3.27 12.51 -2.05
CA ARG A 116 3.60 11.84 -3.33
C ARG A 116 2.45 10.97 -3.83
N LEU A 117 1.84 10.19 -2.92
CA LEU A 117 0.67 9.38 -3.26
C LEU A 117 -0.54 10.23 -3.65
N LEU A 118 -0.81 11.30 -2.89
CA LEU A 118 -1.89 12.22 -3.22
C LEU A 118 -1.69 12.84 -4.60
N LEU A 119 -0.47 13.29 -4.91
CA LEU A 119 -0.13 13.83 -6.22
C LEU A 119 -0.40 12.80 -7.33
N LEU A 120 -0.03 11.54 -7.13
CA LEU A 120 -0.32 10.46 -8.08
C LEU A 120 -1.83 10.34 -8.35
N PHE A 121 -2.66 10.27 -7.30
CA PHE A 121 -4.11 10.15 -7.44
C PHE A 121 -4.70 11.37 -8.16
N VAL A 122 -4.29 12.58 -7.80
CA VAL A 122 -4.73 13.82 -8.45
C VAL A 122 -4.33 13.83 -9.93
N THR A 123 -3.10 13.45 -10.26
CA THR A 123 -2.63 13.39 -11.65
C THR A 123 -3.45 12.39 -12.47
N VAL A 124 -3.76 11.21 -11.92
CA VAL A 124 -4.61 10.22 -12.60
C VAL A 124 -6.01 10.78 -12.82
N LEU A 125 -6.61 11.46 -11.85
CA LEU A 125 -7.94 12.07 -11.98
C LEU A 125 -7.94 13.18 -13.05
N LEU A 126 -6.97 14.07 -13.03
CA LEU A 126 -6.85 15.16 -14.02
C LEU A 126 -6.59 14.60 -15.43
N GLY A 127 -5.84 13.52 -15.55
CA GLY A 127 -5.60 12.84 -16.82
C GLY A 127 -6.86 12.28 -17.49
N GLN A 128 -7.98 12.13 -16.75
CA GLN A 128 -9.25 11.73 -17.31
C GLN A 128 -10.03 12.89 -17.98
N LEU A 129 -9.70 14.14 -17.66
CA LEU A 129 -10.45 15.31 -18.14
C LEU A 129 -10.51 15.41 -19.68
N PRO A 130 -9.42 15.21 -20.45
CA PRO A 130 -9.48 15.24 -21.91
C PRO A 130 -10.46 14.23 -22.48
N PHE A 131 -10.50 13.02 -21.93
CA PHE A 131 -11.46 12.00 -22.35
C PHE A 131 -12.91 12.47 -22.19
N TRP A 132 -13.26 13.05 -21.03
CA TRP A 132 -14.61 13.54 -20.76
C TRP A 132 -14.99 14.74 -21.63
N ILE A 133 -14.07 15.69 -21.81
CA ILE A 133 -14.30 16.88 -22.63
C ILE A 133 -14.54 16.46 -24.09
N LEU A 134 -13.72 15.58 -24.64
CA LEU A 134 -13.87 15.12 -26.03
C LEU A 134 -15.18 14.34 -26.21
N ASN A 135 -15.52 13.48 -25.28
CA ASN A 135 -16.75 12.70 -25.35
C ASN A 135 -18.01 13.56 -25.20
N ALA A 136 -18.00 14.54 -24.29
CA ALA A 136 -19.11 15.47 -24.10
C ALA A 136 -19.38 16.30 -25.38
N ASN A 137 -18.32 16.77 -26.07
CA ASN A 137 -18.45 17.59 -27.25
C ASN A 137 -18.81 16.80 -28.51
N ARG A 138 -18.36 15.57 -28.65
CA ARG A 138 -18.47 14.81 -29.90
C ARG A 138 -19.41 13.61 -29.82
N ARG A 139 -19.94 13.29 -28.66
CA ARG A 139 -20.71 12.05 -28.39
C ARG A 139 -20.02 10.81 -29.00
N LEU A 140 -18.68 10.74 -28.84
CA LEU A 140 -17.83 9.71 -29.44
C LEU A 140 -18.18 8.30 -28.95
N ILE A 141 -18.80 8.19 -27.78
CA ILE A 141 -19.21 6.92 -27.19
C ILE A 141 -20.74 6.94 -27.03
N GLU A 142 -21.42 6.13 -27.83
CA GLU A 142 -22.84 5.86 -27.64
C GLU A 142 -23.00 4.72 -26.64
N PHE A 143 -23.52 5.03 -25.46
CA PHE A 143 -23.79 4.04 -24.41
C PHE A 143 -25.07 3.25 -24.66
N THR A 144 -25.28 2.80 -25.89
CA THR A 144 -26.50 2.09 -26.32
C THR A 144 -26.39 0.58 -26.11
N THR A 145 -25.19 0.02 -26.25
CA THR A 145 -24.96 -1.42 -26.12
C THR A 145 -24.77 -1.85 -24.65
N THR A 146 -25.08 -3.12 -24.34
CA THR A 146 -24.84 -3.68 -23.01
C THR A 146 -23.36 -3.60 -22.61
N ALA A 147 -22.45 -3.84 -23.55
CA ALA A 147 -21.02 -3.74 -23.30
C ALA A 147 -20.58 -2.32 -22.91
N SER A 148 -21.08 -1.28 -23.58
CA SER A 148 -20.76 0.11 -23.24
C SER A 148 -21.32 0.53 -21.87
N LYS A 149 -22.50 0.04 -21.48
CA LYS A 149 -23.05 0.26 -20.14
C LYS A 149 -22.22 -0.40 -19.04
N VAL A 150 -21.79 -1.65 -19.25
CA VAL A 150 -20.91 -2.36 -18.32
C VAL A 150 -19.57 -1.63 -18.18
N PHE A 151 -18.97 -1.18 -19.27
CA PHE A 151 -17.77 -0.38 -19.26
C PHE A 151 -17.94 0.93 -18.47
N LEU A 152 -19.05 1.65 -18.68
CA LEU A 152 -19.34 2.87 -17.94
C LEU A 152 -19.43 2.62 -16.43
N VAL A 153 -20.16 1.57 -16.02
CA VAL A 153 -20.27 1.22 -14.58
C VAL A 153 -18.89 0.92 -13.99
N PHE A 154 -18.10 0.08 -14.68
CA PHE A 154 -16.74 -0.23 -14.22
C PHE A 154 -15.86 1.03 -14.11
N TYR A 155 -15.96 1.93 -15.09
CA TYR A 155 -15.20 3.17 -15.10
C TYR A 155 -15.62 4.11 -13.95
N VAL A 156 -16.92 4.25 -13.69
CA VAL A 156 -17.43 5.05 -12.55
C VAL A 156 -16.95 4.48 -11.23
N VAL A 157 -17.01 3.16 -11.06
CA VAL A 157 -16.48 2.50 -9.84
C VAL A 157 -14.98 2.78 -9.68
N LEU A 158 -14.20 2.70 -10.74
CA LEU A 158 -12.77 3.01 -10.71
C LEU A 158 -12.51 4.45 -10.25
N ILE A 159 -13.22 5.42 -10.81
CA ILE A 159 -13.12 6.85 -10.41
C ILE A 159 -13.46 7.02 -8.93
N LEU A 160 -14.55 6.40 -8.46
CA LEU A 160 -14.93 6.48 -7.05
C LEU A 160 -13.85 5.91 -6.11
N VAL A 161 -13.22 4.80 -6.49
CA VAL A 161 -12.10 4.22 -5.73
C VAL A 161 -10.92 5.19 -5.66
N ILE A 162 -10.56 5.84 -6.78
CA ILE A 162 -9.44 6.79 -6.81
C ILE A 162 -9.76 8.04 -5.97
N VAL A 163 -10.98 8.56 -6.06
CA VAL A 163 -11.44 9.70 -5.24
C VAL A 163 -11.40 9.33 -3.75
N PHE A 164 -11.90 8.16 -3.39
CA PHE A 164 -11.85 7.67 -2.01
C PHE A 164 -10.39 7.57 -1.51
N ALA A 165 -9.48 7.00 -2.31
CA ALA A 165 -8.06 6.90 -1.98
C ALA A 165 -7.42 8.29 -1.77
N ALA A 166 -7.73 9.27 -2.63
CA ALA A 166 -7.24 10.64 -2.50
C ALA A 166 -7.75 11.31 -1.21
N VAL A 167 -9.03 11.15 -0.87
CA VAL A 167 -9.63 11.67 0.37
C VAL A 167 -9.01 11.01 1.60
N ALA A 168 -8.85 9.68 1.59
CA ALA A 168 -8.24 8.93 2.67
C ALA A 168 -6.79 9.38 2.92
N THR A 169 -6.00 9.54 1.85
CA THR A 169 -4.61 10.03 1.94
C THR A 169 -4.55 11.47 2.44
N SER A 170 -5.46 12.35 1.99
CA SER A 170 -5.55 13.74 2.48
C SER A 170 -5.83 13.76 3.98
N SER A 171 -6.75 12.93 4.46
CA SER A 171 -7.08 12.83 5.88
C SER A 171 -5.90 12.33 6.73
N GLN A 172 -5.08 11.41 6.20
CA GLN A 172 -3.83 10.99 6.84
C GLN A 172 -2.85 12.15 6.98
N ILE A 173 -2.63 12.94 5.92
CA ILE A 173 -1.74 14.11 5.96
C ILE A 173 -2.19 15.09 7.05
N VAL A 174 -3.49 15.34 7.17
CA VAL A 174 -4.04 16.23 8.22
C VAL A 174 -3.74 15.68 9.62
N ARG A 175 -3.95 14.37 9.83
CA ARG A 175 -3.66 13.70 11.12
C ARG A 175 -2.17 13.76 11.46
N LEU A 176 -1.28 13.50 10.50
CA LEU A 176 0.16 13.55 10.70
C LEU A 176 0.62 14.98 11.04
N LYS A 177 0.10 16.01 10.35
CA LYS A 177 0.37 17.41 10.67
C LYS A 177 -0.13 17.82 12.05
N ALA A 178 -1.24 17.27 12.52
CA ALA A 178 -1.75 17.52 13.88
C ALA A 178 -0.87 16.88 14.97
N ARG A 179 -0.20 15.76 14.69
CA ARG A 179 0.77 15.15 15.62
C ARG A 179 2.09 15.92 15.74
N LYS A 180 2.41 16.79 14.77
CA LYS A 180 3.63 17.59 14.75
C LYS A 180 3.50 18.87 15.58
N ARG A 181 2.28 19.33 15.86
CA ARG A 181 1.98 20.52 16.67
C ARG A 181 1.93 20.16 18.15
#